data_0156ff2a343e424ed23c7a346c2b81c8
#
_entry.id   0156ff2a343e424ed23c7a346c2b81c8
#
_cell.length_a   1.000
_cell.length_b   1.000
_cell.length_c   1.000
_cell.angle_alpha   90.00
_cell.angle_beta   90.00
_cell.angle_gamma   90.00
#
_symmetry.space_group_name_H-M   'P 1'
#
loop_
_entity.id
_entity.type
_entity.pdbx_description
1 polymer ?
#
loop_
_entity_poly.entity_id
_entity_poly.type
_entity_poly.pdbx_seq_one_letter_code
_entity_poly.pdbx_strand_id
1 'polypeptide(L)'
;MIKTLVLFIPLVIQGTVLASEPLDTRRSDLRVSLGTISQTKSGYLTVVGPKERAVRTSGKHSQALLRFRYRGPSEKTAPLDSGAVIQQIGLKMRAMNTCNLLYIMWRIKPTEEIYIAIKRNPGKSKYADCGANGYTVLGRVPLKPLGITAATQKTHRLGASVTETAGQYAGEVTIDGRQIWSGGIDAKLIADINGPVGFRSDNGSFIFKLFVTDAEASN
;
A
#
# COMPACT_ATOMS: atom_id res chain seq x y z
N MET A 1 -10.09 67.15 -15.05
CA MET A 1 -10.13 65.85 -15.73
C MET A 1 -9.78 64.80 -14.74
N ILE A 2 -10.77 64.06 -14.23
CA ILE A 2 -10.60 62.97 -13.23
C ILE A 2 -10.49 61.68 -14.05
N LYS A 3 -9.33 60.98 -13.98
CA LYS A 3 -9.14 59.67 -14.59
C LYS A 3 -9.64 58.59 -13.62
N THR A 4 -10.76 57.97 -13.95
CA THR A 4 -11.29 56.79 -13.19
C THR A 4 -10.45 55.57 -13.53
N LEU A 5 -9.72 55.04 -12.57
CA LEU A 5 -8.97 53.78 -12.68
C LEU A 5 -9.93 52.60 -12.43
N VAL A 6 -10.26 51.84 -13.45
CA VAL A 6 -11.05 50.60 -13.31
C VAL A 6 -10.12 49.47 -12.97
N LEU A 7 -10.22 48.96 -11.73
CA LEU A 7 -9.46 47.82 -11.25
C LEU A 7 -10.18 46.51 -11.67
N PHE A 8 -9.64 45.77 -12.63
CA PHE A 8 -10.11 44.42 -12.96
C PHE A 8 -9.53 43.43 -11.96
N ILE A 9 -10.39 42.89 -11.10
CA ILE A 9 -10.02 41.75 -10.22
C ILE A 9 -10.37 40.46 -10.98
N PRO A 10 -9.41 39.63 -11.33
CA PRO A 10 -9.71 38.33 -11.95
C PRO A 10 -10.40 37.42 -10.92
N LEU A 11 -11.59 36.96 -11.23
CA LEU A 11 -12.31 35.95 -10.47
C LEU A 11 -11.60 34.60 -10.67
N VAL A 12 -10.80 34.18 -9.70
CA VAL A 12 -10.21 32.83 -9.70
C VAL A 12 -11.31 31.86 -9.25
N ILE A 13 -11.93 31.18 -10.21
CA ILE A 13 -12.83 30.06 -9.93
C ILE A 13 -11.95 28.90 -9.46
N GLN A 14 -11.83 28.70 -8.15
CA GLN A 14 -11.26 27.48 -7.59
C GLN A 14 -12.28 26.36 -7.83
N GLY A 15 -12.04 25.57 -8.88
CA GLY A 15 -12.76 24.33 -9.10
C GLY A 15 -12.46 23.39 -7.92
N THR A 16 -13.45 23.09 -7.10
CA THR A 16 -13.39 22.02 -6.12
C THR A 16 -13.32 20.70 -6.88
N VAL A 17 -12.12 20.14 -6.98
CA VAL A 17 -11.94 18.78 -7.47
C VAL A 17 -12.58 17.86 -6.43
N LEU A 18 -13.70 17.22 -6.77
CA LEU A 18 -14.32 16.21 -5.92
C LEU A 18 -13.42 14.99 -5.91
N ALA A 19 -12.70 14.76 -4.80
CA ALA A 19 -11.96 13.53 -4.60
C ALA A 19 -12.91 12.33 -4.73
N SER A 20 -12.54 11.35 -5.55
CA SER A 20 -13.34 10.14 -5.73
C SER A 20 -13.48 9.39 -4.39
N GLU A 21 -14.69 8.90 -4.08
CA GLU A 21 -14.92 8.13 -2.86
C GLU A 21 -14.08 6.83 -2.86
N PRO A 22 -13.45 6.48 -1.72
CA PRO A 22 -12.66 5.27 -1.64
C PRO A 22 -13.52 4.02 -1.81
N LEU A 23 -13.12 3.12 -2.72
CA LEU A 23 -13.79 1.84 -2.95
C LEU A 23 -13.39 0.82 -1.89
N ASP A 24 -14.37 0.26 -1.14
CA ASP A 24 -14.18 -0.84 -0.19
C ASP A 24 -14.01 -2.17 -0.97
N THR A 25 -12.88 -2.84 -0.77
CA THR A 25 -12.55 -4.09 -1.46
C THR A 25 -13.19 -5.27 -0.74
N ARG A 26 -14.02 -6.03 -1.46
CA ARG A 26 -14.64 -7.28 -0.98
C ARG A 26 -13.75 -8.48 -1.30
N ARG A 27 -14.05 -9.64 -0.70
CA ARG A 27 -13.35 -10.89 -1.00
C ARG A 27 -13.48 -11.30 -2.48
N SER A 28 -14.63 -11.04 -3.09
CA SER A 28 -14.90 -11.30 -4.51
C SER A 28 -14.01 -10.49 -5.46
N ASP A 29 -13.54 -9.31 -5.02
CA ASP A 29 -12.70 -8.43 -5.81
C ASP A 29 -11.21 -8.83 -5.76
N LEU A 30 -10.89 -9.88 -5.01
CA LEU A 30 -9.53 -10.32 -4.77
C LEU A 30 -9.21 -11.65 -5.45
N ARG A 31 -8.13 -11.66 -6.22
CA ARG A 31 -7.44 -12.86 -6.65
C ARG A 31 -6.40 -13.25 -5.59
N VAL A 32 -6.67 -14.33 -4.87
CA VAL A 32 -5.74 -14.88 -3.87
C VAL A 32 -4.66 -15.65 -4.60
N SER A 33 -3.41 -15.32 -4.33
CA SER A 33 -2.24 -16.00 -4.92
C SER A 33 -1.53 -16.93 -3.93
N LEU A 34 -1.79 -16.77 -2.62
CA LEU A 34 -1.25 -17.64 -1.58
C LEU A 34 -2.10 -17.51 -0.32
N GLY A 35 -2.32 -18.64 0.39
CA GLY A 35 -3.05 -18.71 1.64
C GLY A 35 -4.55 -18.64 1.50
N THR A 36 -5.24 -18.34 2.61
CA THR A 36 -6.71 -18.31 2.70
C THR A 36 -7.19 -16.99 3.26
N ILE A 37 -8.13 -16.36 2.57
CA ILE A 37 -8.75 -15.11 2.97
C ILE A 37 -10.24 -15.34 3.13
N SER A 38 -10.77 -15.04 4.30
CA SER A 38 -12.19 -15.10 4.59
C SER A 38 -12.79 -13.69 4.68
N GLN A 39 -14.10 -13.59 4.57
CA GLN A 39 -14.83 -12.34 4.78
C GLN A 39 -15.91 -12.54 5.84
N THR A 40 -15.97 -11.64 6.80
CA THR A 40 -17.02 -11.62 7.83
C THR A 40 -18.35 -11.13 7.26
N LYS A 41 -19.46 -11.37 7.94
CA LYS A 41 -20.78 -10.82 7.59
C LYS A 41 -20.79 -9.28 7.55
N SER A 42 -19.94 -8.63 8.34
CA SER A 42 -19.77 -7.16 8.36
C SER A 42 -18.81 -6.63 7.29
N GLY A 43 -18.37 -7.49 6.36
CA GLY A 43 -17.54 -7.09 5.21
C GLY A 43 -16.05 -6.99 5.50
N TYR A 44 -15.58 -7.28 6.73
CA TYR A 44 -14.14 -7.31 7.02
C TYR A 44 -13.50 -8.56 6.42
N LEU A 45 -12.29 -8.39 5.91
CA LEU A 45 -11.43 -9.50 5.50
C LEU A 45 -10.64 -10.02 6.70
N THR A 46 -10.39 -11.34 6.73
CA THR A 46 -9.61 -11.99 7.80
C THR A 46 -8.56 -12.90 7.23
N VAL A 47 -7.40 -12.92 7.86
CA VAL A 47 -6.28 -13.81 7.59
C VAL A 47 -5.70 -14.31 8.91
N VAL A 48 -5.30 -15.58 8.96
CA VAL A 48 -4.77 -16.22 10.17
C VAL A 48 -3.54 -17.11 9.89
N GLY A 49 -3.14 -17.20 8.64
CA GLY A 49 -2.07 -18.09 8.19
C GLY A 49 -0.68 -17.46 8.21
N PRO A 50 0.35 -18.28 7.99
CA PRO A 50 1.73 -17.81 8.00
C PRO A 50 2.12 -16.99 6.77
N LYS A 51 1.38 -17.13 5.66
CA LYS A 51 1.65 -16.39 4.40
C LYS A 51 0.35 -16.20 3.63
N GLU A 52 -0.11 -14.96 3.52
CA GLU A 52 -1.33 -14.60 2.81
C GLU A 52 -1.06 -13.50 1.78
N ARG A 53 -1.51 -13.72 0.55
CA ARG A 53 -1.26 -12.83 -0.57
C ARG A 53 -2.49 -12.72 -1.46
N ALA A 54 -2.91 -11.49 -1.73
CA ALA A 54 -3.91 -11.23 -2.76
C ALA A 54 -3.64 -9.90 -3.46
N VAL A 55 -4.26 -9.76 -4.63
CA VAL A 55 -4.35 -8.51 -5.38
C VAL A 55 -5.79 -8.36 -5.89
N ARG A 56 -6.24 -7.14 -6.11
CA ARG A 56 -7.50 -6.89 -6.79
C ARG A 56 -7.48 -7.50 -8.18
N THR A 57 -8.63 -7.89 -8.65
CA THR A 57 -8.78 -8.46 -10.00
C THR A 57 -8.68 -7.41 -11.09
N SER A 58 -8.92 -6.13 -10.75
CA SER A 58 -8.91 -5.01 -11.68
C SER A 58 -8.56 -3.69 -11.00
N GLY A 59 -8.37 -2.64 -11.79
CA GLY A 59 -8.10 -1.27 -11.36
C GLY A 59 -6.61 -0.96 -11.27
N LYS A 60 -6.28 0.30 -11.60
CA LYS A 60 -4.95 0.89 -11.47
C LYS A 60 -5.08 2.05 -10.50
N HIS A 61 -4.99 1.74 -9.21
CA HIS A 61 -5.21 2.73 -8.18
C HIS A 61 -3.89 3.35 -7.74
N SER A 62 -3.85 4.67 -7.65
CA SER A 62 -2.69 5.43 -7.17
C SER A 62 -2.62 5.48 -5.66
N GLN A 63 -3.75 5.26 -4.97
CA GLN A 63 -3.85 5.33 -3.53
C GLN A 63 -4.50 4.08 -2.96
N ALA A 64 -4.05 3.69 -1.76
CA ALA A 64 -4.64 2.59 -1.01
C ALA A 64 -4.58 2.87 0.49
N LEU A 65 -5.59 2.39 1.20
CA LEU A 65 -5.69 2.44 2.65
C LEU A 65 -6.02 1.06 3.19
N LEU A 66 -5.15 0.52 4.02
CA LEU A 66 -5.37 -0.70 4.79
C LEU A 66 -5.76 -0.31 6.22
N ARG A 67 -7.05 -0.47 6.55
CA ARG A 67 -7.53 -0.32 7.93
C ARG A 67 -7.56 -1.68 8.59
N PHE A 68 -6.67 -1.93 9.53
CA PHE A 68 -6.48 -3.25 10.11
C PHE A 68 -6.44 -3.25 11.63
N ARG A 69 -6.67 -4.45 12.19
CA ARG A 69 -6.46 -4.76 13.60
C ARG A 69 -5.61 -6.02 13.67
N TYR A 70 -4.48 -5.94 14.37
CA TYR A 70 -3.63 -7.08 14.68
C TYR A 70 -4.22 -7.85 15.86
N ARG A 71 -4.36 -9.16 15.72
CA ARG A 71 -4.98 -10.06 16.71
C ARG A 71 -3.97 -10.95 17.41
N GLY A 72 -2.71 -10.85 17.05
CA GLY A 72 -1.63 -11.69 17.57
C GLY A 72 -0.91 -12.47 16.47
N PRO A 73 0.11 -13.26 16.82
CA PRO A 73 0.79 -14.13 15.88
C PRO A 73 -0.18 -15.17 15.30
N SER A 74 0.14 -15.69 14.12
CA SER A 74 -0.53 -16.87 13.58
C SER A 74 -0.14 -18.11 14.39
N GLU A 75 -1.02 -19.11 14.46
CA GLU A 75 -0.73 -20.38 15.16
C GLU A 75 0.48 -21.11 14.54
N LYS A 76 0.60 -21.05 13.21
CA LYS A 76 1.74 -21.59 12.47
C LYS A 76 2.58 -20.44 11.93
N THR A 77 3.89 -20.55 12.03
CA THR A 77 4.82 -19.60 11.45
C THR A 77 5.60 -20.24 10.31
N ALA A 78 6.03 -19.42 9.35
CA ALA A 78 6.90 -19.83 8.25
C ALA A 78 7.93 -18.74 7.99
N PRO A 79 9.20 -19.09 7.80
CA PRO A 79 10.22 -18.12 7.44
C PRO A 79 9.93 -17.53 6.05
N LEU A 80 10.32 -16.27 5.87
CA LEU A 80 10.47 -15.69 4.54
C LEU A 80 11.66 -16.36 3.84
N ASP A 81 11.85 -16.11 2.56
CA ASP A 81 12.99 -16.67 1.80
C ASP A 81 14.35 -16.20 2.33
N SER A 82 14.38 -15.11 3.08
CA SER A 82 15.56 -14.65 3.81
C SER A 82 15.87 -15.48 5.07
N GLY A 83 15.05 -16.47 5.39
CA GLY A 83 15.13 -17.24 6.65
C GLY A 83 14.47 -16.54 7.85
N ALA A 84 14.14 -15.26 7.75
CA ALA A 84 13.57 -14.51 8.86
C ALA A 84 12.09 -14.82 9.07
N VAL A 85 11.66 -15.00 10.34
CA VAL A 85 10.26 -15.09 10.74
C VAL A 85 9.80 -13.69 11.10
N ILE A 86 9.04 -13.05 10.19
CA ILE A 86 8.56 -11.68 10.33
C ILE A 86 7.04 -11.70 10.47
N GLN A 87 6.52 -11.08 11.53
CA GLN A 87 5.09 -10.77 11.64
C GLN A 87 4.83 -9.42 10.99
N GLN A 88 4.00 -9.39 9.95
CA GLN A 88 3.75 -8.17 9.21
C GLN A 88 2.42 -8.21 8.46
N ILE A 89 1.89 -7.03 8.19
CA ILE A 89 0.82 -6.80 7.21
C ILE A 89 1.14 -5.55 6.39
N GLY A 90 0.69 -5.48 5.14
CA GLY A 90 0.92 -4.29 4.35
C GLY A 90 0.29 -4.33 2.97
N LEU A 91 0.54 -3.26 2.24
CA LEU A 91 0.03 -3.01 0.91
C LEU A 91 0.99 -3.54 -0.17
N LYS A 92 0.38 -4.02 -1.24
CA LYS A 92 1.02 -4.23 -2.54
C LYS A 92 0.47 -3.15 -3.46
N MET A 93 1.33 -2.26 -3.94
CA MET A 93 0.95 -1.20 -4.88
C MET A 93 1.48 -1.54 -6.26
N ARG A 94 0.74 -1.15 -7.30
CA ARG A 94 1.13 -1.37 -8.70
C ARG A 94 1.51 -2.84 -8.99
N ALA A 95 0.83 -3.80 -8.38
CA ALA A 95 1.20 -5.21 -8.38
C ALA A 95 0.91 -5.88 -9.73
N MET A 96 1.84 -5.74 -10.68
CA MET A 96 1.73 -6.34 -12.01
C MET A 96 1.73 -7.88 -11.92
N ASN A 97 2.60 -8.43 -11.07
CA ASN A 97 2.69 -9.87 -10.79
C ASN A 97 3.44 -10.12 -9.46
N THR A 98 3.90 -11.35 -9.21
CA THR A 98 4.62 -11.71 -7.98
C THR A 98 6.09 -11.28 -7.96
N CYS A 99 6.62 -10.82 -9.11
CA CYS A 99 8.01 -10.42 -9.29
C CYS A 99 8.19 -8.90 -9.45
N ASN A 100 7.10 -8.16 -9.76
CA ASN A 100 7.15 -6.74 -10.12
C ASN A 100 6.04 -5.97 -9.41
N LEU A 101 6.38 -5.29 -8.32
CA LEU A 101 5.43 -4.55 -7.47
C LEU A 101 6.15 -3.69 -6.43
N LEU A 102 5.44 -2.75 -5.83
CA LEU A 102 5.87 -1.98 -4.67
C LEU A 102 5.23 -2.54 -3.41
N TYR A 103 6.02 -2.76 -2.37
CA TYR A 103 5.59 -3.16 -1.04
C TYR A 103 5.67 -2.00 -0.05
N ILE A 104 4.62 -1.82 0.75
CA ILE A 104 4.61 -1.00 1.95
C ILE A 104 4.16 -1.90 3.10
N MET A 105 5.13 -2.35 3.92
CA MET A 105 4.88 -3.35 4.95
C MET A 105 5.02 -2.74 6.34
N TRP A 106 4.00 -2.88 7.17
CA TRP A 106 4.14 -2.68 8.61
C TRP A 106 4.66 -3.99 9.20
N ARG A 107 5.93 -4.03 9.51
CA ARG A 107 6.57 -5.11 10.27
C ARG A 107 6.30 -4.88 11.75
N ILE A 108 5.85 -5.93 12.44
CA ILE A 108 5.49 -5.88 13.87
C ILE A 108 6.57 -6.57 14.70
N LYS A 109 7.08 -7.69 14.22
CA LYS A 109 8.15 -8.47 14.86
C LYS A 109 9.15 -8.95 13.80
N PRO A 110 10.43 -9.10 14.15
CA PRO A 110 11.08 -8.84 15.43
C PRO A 110 11.26 -7.35 15.74
N THR A 111 11.37 -6.49 14.72
CA THR A 111 11.53 -5.04 14.86
C THR A 111 10.33 -4.33 14.28
N GLU A 112 9.76 -3.36 15.01
CA GLU A 112 8.61 -2.63 14.56
C GLU A 112 9.03 -1.46 13.67
N GLU A 113 8.73 -1.59 12.38
CA GLU A 113 9.11 -0.61 11.35
C GLU A 113 8.10 -0.61 10.18
N ILE A 114 8.07 0.49 9.42
CA ILE A 114 7.56 0.46 8.06
C ILE A 114 8.73 0.17 7.12
N TYR A 115 8.54 -0.84 6.29
CA TYR A 115 9.48 -1.27 5.25
C TYR A 115 8.88 -0.99 3.88
N ILE A 116 9.57 -0.17 3.08
CA ILE A 116 9.13 0.25 1.74
C ILE A 116 10.16 -0.27 0.74
N ALA A 117 9.73 -1.09 -0.22
CA ALA A 117 10.63 -1.65 -1.21
C ALA A 117 9.93 -1.96 -2.53
N ILE A 118 10.61 -1.72 -3.62
CA ILE A 118 10.21 -2.21 -4.93
C ILE A 118 10.86 -3.58 -5.15
N LYS A 119 10.06 -4.52 -5.63
CA LYS A 119 10.55 -5.77 -6.22
C LYS A 119 10.40 -5.64 -7.72
N ARG A 120 11.52 -5.67 -8.44
CA ARG A 120 11.54 -5.54 -9.91
C ARG A 120 12.44 -6.62 -10.54
N ASN A 121 11.83 -7.44 -11.36
CA ASN A 121 12.49 -8.53 -12.11
C ASN A 121 11.92 -8.53 -13.54
N PRO A 122 12.45 -7.69 -14.44
CA PRO A 122 11.96 -7.60 -15.80
C PRO A 122 11.94 -8.96 -16.50
N GLY A 123 10.89 -9.22 -17.27
CA GLY A 123 10.70 -10.50 -17.97
C GLY A 123 10.26 -11.68 -17.09
N LYS A 124 10.20 -11.52 -15.76
CA LYS A 124 9.75 -12.56 -14.82
C LYS A 124 8.39 -12.25 -14.25
N SER A 125 7.53 -13.25 -14.13
CA SER A 125 6.15 -13.06 -13.62
C SER A 125 5.79 -14.03 -12.50
N LYS A 126 6.39 -15.22 -12.49
CA LYS A 126 6.11 -16.25 -11.49
C LYS A 126 7.14 -16.20 -10.37
N TYR A 127 6.69 -16.44 -9.15
CA TYR A 127 7.58 -16.46 -7.98
C TYR A 127 8.73 -17.45 -8.12
N ALA A 128 8.50 -18.61 -8.73
CA ALA A 128 9.53 -19.60 -8.99
C ALA A 128 10.71 -19.04 -9.80
N ASP A 129 10.47 -18.03 -10.65
CA ASP A 129 11.51 -17.45 -11.52
C ASP A 129 12.30 -16.33 -10.84
N CYS A 130 11.67 -15.61 -9.91
CA CYS A 130 12.29 -14.45 -9.27
C CYS A 130 12.68 -14.65 -7.80
N GLY A 131 12.03 -15.57 -7.09
CA GLY A 131 12.32 -15.84 -5.68
C GLY A 131 12.40 -14.58 -4.81
N ALA A 132 13.47 -14.47 -4.03
CA ALA A 132 13.78 -13.32 -3.19
C ALA A 132 14.58 -12.21 -3.90
N ASN A 133 14.80 -12.29 -5.21
CA ASN A 133 15.62 -11.34 -5.95
C ASN A 133 14.86 -10.07 -6.37
N GLY A 134 15.63 -9.05 -6.75
CA GLY A 134 15.12 -7.82 -7.36
C GLY A 134 14.53 -6.79 -6.38
N TYR A 135 14.83 -6.90 -5.09
CA TYR A 135 14.40 -5.91 -4.10
C TYR A 135 15.33 -4.70 -4.07
N THR A 136 14.73 -3.50 -4.19
CA THR A 136 15.37 -2.21 -3.90
C THR A 136 14.61 -1.57 -2.74
N VAL A 137 15.31 -1.32 -1.63
CA VAL A 137 14.72 -0.68 -0.45
C VAL A 137 14.66 0.83 -0.68
N LEU A 138 13.47 1.41 -0.63
CA LEU A 138 13.23 2.84 -0.73
C LEU A 138 13.25 3.53 0.63
N GLY A 139 12.84 2.82 1.68
CA GLY A 139 12.80 3.37 3.03
C GLY A 139 12.58 2.34 4.12
N ARG A 140 13.07 2.69 5.31
CA ARG A 140 12.78 2.02 6.58
C ARG A 140 12.49 3.08 7.62
N VAL A 141 11.34 3.02 8.26
CA VAL A 141 10.92 3.97 9.28
C VAL A 141 10.69 3.21 10.58
N PRO A 142 11.61 3.31 11.56
CA PRO A 142 11.39 2.76 12.89
C PRO A 142 10.21 3.44 13.55
N LEU A 143 9.26 2.67 14.11
CA LEU A 143 8.02 3.23 14.65
C LEU A 143 8.13 3.59 16.14
N LYS A 144 9.01 2.93 16.89
CA LYS A 144 9.21 3.21 18.32
C LYS A 144 9.55 4.67 18.63
N PRO A 145 10.46 5.35 17.90
CA PRO A 145 10.74 6.77 18.14
C PRO A 145 9.57 7.70 17.85
N LEU A 146 8.59 7.24 17.04
CA LEU A 146 7.37 7.99 16.72
C LEU A 146 6.23 7.75 17.71
N GLY A 147 6.42 6.88 18.71
CA GLY A 147 5.37 6.47 19.63
C GLY A 147 4.27 5.61 19.00
N ILE A 148 4.56 5.01 17.85
CA ILE A 148 3.59 4.19 17.10
C ILE A 148 3.90 2.71 17.34
N THR A 149 2.86 1.94 17.67
CA THR A 149 2.96 0.49 17.84
C THR A 149 1.68 -0.21 17.38
N ALA A 150 1.85 -1.37 16.73
CA ALA A 150 0.73 -2.25 16.36
C ALA A 150 0.22 -3.05 17.58
N ALA A 151 -0.31 -2.33 18.56
CA ALA A 151 -0.91 -2.97 19.73
C ALA A 151 -2.06 -3.92 19.31
N THR A 152 -2.14 -5.10 19.94
CA THR A 152 -3.22 -6.05 19.69
C THR A 152 -4.58 -5.40 19.96
N GLN A 153 -5.55 -5.72 19.08
CA GLN A 153 -6.93 -5.24 19.13
C GLN A 153 -7.13 -3.73 18.87
N LYS A 154 -6.08 -2.93 18.74
CA LYS A 154 -6.19 -1.54 18.29
C LYS A 154 -6.36 -1.50 16.77
N THR A 155 -7.24 -0.62 16.29
CA THR A 155 -7.41 -0.38 14.85
C THR A 155 -6.38 0.64 14.38
N HIS A 156 -5.67 0.29 13.32
CA HIS A 156 -4.69 1.16 12.67
C HIS A 156 -5.06 1.38 11.20
N ARG A 157 -4.52 2.43 10.62
CA ARG A 157 -4.66 2.78 9.21
C ARG A 157 -3.27 2.94 8.60
N LEU A 158 -2.94 2.10 7.63
CA LEU A 158 -1.75 2.23 6.80
C LEU A 158 -2.17 2.72 5.43
N GLY A 159 -1.86 3.97 5.12
CA GLY A 159 -2.12 4.59 3.82
C GLY A 159 -0.86 4.63 2.97
N ALA A 160 -1.02 4.53 1.67
CA ALA A 160 0.05 4.74 0.70
C ALA A 160 -0.49 5.36 -0.59
N SER A 161 0.33 6.23 -1.18
CA SER A 161 0.09 6.77 -2.52
C SER A 161 1.34 6.68 -3.39
N VAL A 162 1.13 6.59 -4.70
CA VAL A 162 2.17 6.75 -5.72
C VAL A 162 1.61 7.68 -6.78
N THR A 163 2.23 8.85 -6.90
CA THR A 163 1.87 9.85 -7.91
C THR A 163 2.89 9.84 -9.04
N GLU A 164 2.43 10.17 -10.22
CA GLU A 164 3.26 10.38 -11.40
C GLU A 164 2.94 11.75 -11.98
N THR A 165 3.97 12.57 -12.17
CA THR A 165 3.85 13.90 -12.78
C THR A 165 5.01 14.10 -13.73
N ALA A 166 4.72 14.26 -15.01
CA ALA A 166 5.72 14.46 -16.08
C ALA A 166 6.85 13.40 -16.05
N GLY A 167 6.49 12.12 -15.83
CA GLY A 167 7.45 11.01 -15.78
C GLY A 167 8.28 10.91 -14.48
N GLN A 168 8.02 11.78 -13.52
CA GLN A 168 8.59 11.70 -12.16
C GLN A 168 7.61 11.00 -11.24
N TYR A 169 8.14 10.10 -10.41
CA TYR A 169 7.35 9.33 -9.46
C TYR A 169 7.67 9.74 -8.03
N ALA A 170 6.63 9.90 -7.24
CA ALA A 170 6.75 10.15 -5.81
C ALA A 170 5.84 9.20 -5.03
N GLY A 171 6.31 8.77 -3.87
CA GLY A 171 5.55 7.94 -2.94
C GLY A 171 5.34 8.63 -1.61
N GLU A 172 4.21 8.34 -0.98
CA GLU A 172 3.90 8.78 0.37
C GLU A 172 3.34 7.61 1.18
N VAL A 173 3.67 7.56 2.48
CA VAL A 173 3.14 6.58 3.43
C VAL A 173 2.64 7.28 4.67
N THR A 174 1.42 6.94 5.09
CA THR A 174 0.79 7.47 6.30
C THR A 174 0.43 6.36 7.28
N ILE A 175 0.51 6.66 8.58
CA ILE A 175 -0.06 5.83 9.64
C ILE A 175 -1.03 6.69 10.47
N ASP A 176 -2.27 6.21 10.61
CA ASP A 176 -3.33 6.85 11.38
C ASP A 176 -3.54 8.33 10.99
N GLY A 177 -3.32 8.67 9.70
CA GLY A 177 -3.42 10.01 9.14
C GLY A 177 -2.14 10.85 9.23
N ARG A 178 -1.10 10.39 9.93
CA ARG A 178 0.19 11.08 10.01
C ARG A 178 1.12 10.58 8.89
N GLN A 179 1.66 11.49 8.08
CA GLN A 179 2.71 11.16 7.12
C GLN A 179 3.98 10.75 7.87
N ILE A 180 4.52 9.58 7.53
CA ILE A 180 5.71 9.02 8.16
C ILE A 180 6.87 8.83 7.18
N TRP A 181 6.57 8.84 5.89
CA TRP A 181 7.55 8.78 4.82
C TRP A 181 7.01 9.43 3.56
N SER A 182 7.90 10.14 2.85
CA SER A 182 7.68 10.57 1.48
C SER A 182 9.03 10.59 0.75
N GLY A 183 9.01 10.36 -0.57
CA GLY A 183 10.24 10.39 -1.35
C GLY A 183 10.01 10.19 -2.84
N GLY A 184 10.96 10.66 -3.62
CA GLY A 184 11.03 10.38 -5.05
C GLY A 184 11.35 8.90 -5.29
N ILE A 185 10.80 8.35 -6.37
CA ILE A 185 11.04 6.98 -6.80
C ILE A 185 11.68 7.04 -8.20
N ASP A 186 12.84 6.44 -8.37
CA ASP A 186 13.50 6.38 -9.68
C ASP A 186 12.56 5.72 -10.71
N ALA A 187 12.30 6.41 -11.81
CA ALA A 187 11.44 5.93 -12.90
C ALA A 187 11.92 4.57 -13.44
N LYS A 188 13.23 4.31 -13.45
CA LYS A 188 13.79 3.00 -13.85
C LYS A 188 13.32 1.83 -13.01
N LEU A 189 12.87 2.10 -11.77
CA LEU A 189 12.38 1.08 -10.86
C LEU A 189 10.88 0.84 -10.96
N ILE A 190 10.08 1.84 -11.41
CA ILE A 190 8.62 1.80 -11.23
C ILE A 190 7.80 2.07 -12.50
N ALA A 191 8.34 2.73 -13.52
CA ALA A 191 7.57 3.19 -14.68
C ALA A 191 6.83 2.06 -15.41
N ASP A 192 7.46 0.89 -15.54
CA ASP A 192 6.90 -0.30 -16.19
C ASP A 192 6.08 -1.19 -15.25
N ILE A 193 6.05 -0.88 -13.95
CA ILE A 193 5.24 -1.60 -12.97
C ILE A 193 3.88 -0.91 -12.85
N ASN A 194 2.85 -1.50 -13.45
CA ASN A 194 1.52 -0.89 -13.49
C ASN A 194 0.43 -1.97 -13.34
N GLY A 195 0.11 -2.31 -12.12
CA GLY A 195 -0.89 -3.32 -11.77
C GLY A 195 -1.80 -2.88 -10.62
N PRO A 196 -2.76 -3.74 -10.24
CA PRO A 196 -3.70 -3.43 -9.17
C PRO A 196 -3.03 -3.32 -7.80
N VAL A 197 -3.81 -2.80 -6.85
CA VAL A 197 -3.50 -2.84 -5.43
C VAL A 197 -3.83 -4.21 -4.85
N GLY A 198 -3.15 -4.58 -3.79
CA GLY A 198 -3.42 -5.75 -3.00
C GLY A 198 -2.84 -5.65 -1.60
N PHE A 199 -2.79 -6.78 -0.92
CA PHE A 199 -2.17 -6.86 0.39
C PHE A 199 -1.28 -8.10 0.53
N ARG A 200 -0.46 -8.06 1.57
CA ARG A 200 0.37 -9.15 2.03
C ARG A 200 0.33 -9.20 3.54
N SER A 201 0.21 -10.39 4.13
CA SER A 201 0.52 -10.62 5.53
C SER A 201 1.40 -11.84 5.71
N ASP A 202 2.22 -11.82 6.75
CA ASP A 202 3.06 -12.94 7.16
C ASP A 202 3.00 -13.12 8.67
N ASN A 203 2.85 -14.37 9.12
CA ASN A 203 3.01 -14.83 10.49
C ASN A 203 2.15 -14.09 11.55
N GLY A 204 1.03 -13.48 11.11
CA GLY A 204 0.12 -12.75 11.99
C GLY A 204 -1.34 -13.02 11.66
N SER A 205 -2.19 -12.90 12.66
CA SER A 205 -3.65 -12.91 12.53
C SER A 205 -4.17 -11.48 12.44
N PHE A 206 -4.95 -11.18 11.39
CA PHE A 206 -5.45 -9.84 11.12
C PHE A 206 -6.92 -9.86 10.71
N ILE A 207 -7.63 -8.81 11.11
CA ILE A 207 -8.93 -8.44 10.56
C ILE A 207 -8.79 -7.04 9.94
N PHE A 208 -9.24 -6.85 8.69
CA PHE A 208 -8.97 -5.62 7.96
C PHE A 208 -10.00 -5.28 6.89
N LYS A 209 -9.96 -4.05 6.42
CA LYS A 209 -10.57 -3.56 5.18
C LYS A 209 -9.48 -2.95 4.31
N LEU A 210 -9.60 -3.13 3.02
CA LEU A 210 -8.74 -2.53 2.00
C LEU A 210 -9.57 -1.57 1.15
N PHE A 211 -9.21 -0.30 1.19
CA PHE A 211 -9.81 0.75 0.37
C PHE A 211 -8.83 1.17 -0.71
N VAL A 212 -9.34 1.52 -1.86
CA VAL A 212 -8.55 2.04 -2.97
C VAL A 212 -9.23 3.27 -3.56
N THR A 213 -8.43 4.19 -4.08
CA THR A 213 -8.91 5.37 -4.79
C THR A 213 -8.28 5.38 -6.17
N ASP A 214 -9.07 5.60 -7.19
CA ASP A 214 -8.58 5.77 -8.54
C ASP A 214 -7.74 7.05 -8.63
N ALA A 215 -6.69 7.02 -9.45
CA ALA A 215 -6.02 8.24 -9.82
C ALA A 215 -7.05 9.10 -10.58
N GLU A 216 -7.23 10.34 -10.16
CA GLU A 216 -7.95 11.30 -10.98
C GLU A 216 -7.26 11.33 -12.34
N ALA A 217 -8.04 11.15 -13.41
CA ALA A 217 -7.57 11.41 -14.75
C ALA A 217 -7.20 12.90 -14.78
N SER A 218 -5.91 13.21 -14.80
CA SER A 218 -5.44 14.57 -15.11
C SER A 218 -5.83 14.85 -16.56
N ASN A 219 -6.91 15.63 -16.71
CA ASN A 219 -7.30 16.22 -18.00
C ASN A 219 -6.27 17.25 -18.45
#